data_6db251e170c39415b8ccb744afb6d380
#
_entry.id   6db251e170c39415b8ccb744afb6d380
#
_cell.length_a   1.000
_cell.length_b   1.000
_cell.length_c   1.000
_cell.angle_alpha   90.00
_cell.angle_beta   90.00
_cell.angle_gamma   90.00
#
_symmetry.space_group_name_H-M   'P 1'
#
loop_
_entity.id
_entity.type
_entity.pdbx_description
1 polymer ?
#
loop_
_entity_poly.entity_id
_entity_poly.type
_entity_poly.pdbx_seq_one_letter_code
_entity_poly.pdbx_strand_id
1 'polypeptide(L)'
;MKKSHTAMTTLKHYLQFTDLTADEYTYLFERAALIKKKFKAYEKHHPLVDRTLAMIFEKASTRTRVSFEAGMYQLGGSVVHLTTGDSQLGRAEPIEDSAKVISRMTDLVMIRTYEQAKIERFAANSRVPVINGLTNEYHPCQILADIFTFIEHRGSIQGKTVAWVGDGNNMANTWLQAASLLGFKVHVSTPRGYEVDEKLAAGAGGISADSYQFFSNPLEACRGADLVTTDVWTSMGYEAENEERRVAFADWCVDAEMMAAAQPDALFMHCLPAHRGEEVEADVIDGPQSVVWDEAENRMHVQKALMEYLLLGRIA
;
A
#
# COMPACT_ATOMS: atom_id res chain seq x y z
N MET A 1 38.36 -22.88 5.70
CA MET A 1 37.25 -21.92 5.60
C MET A 1 35.97 -22.70 5.52
N LYS A 2 35.16 -22.75 6.60
CA LYS A 2 33.88 -23.41 6.63
C LYS A 2 32.87 -22.47 5.95
N LYS A 3 32.32 -22.90 4.80
CA LYS A 3 31.14 -22.23 4.19
C LYS A 3 29.98 -22.43 5.17
N SER A 4 29.53 -21.35 5.80
CA SER A 4 28.26 -21.33 6.50
C SER A 4 27.17 -21.59 5.45
N HIS A 5 26.47 -22.70 5.56
CA HIS A 5 25.21 -22.92 4.85
C HIS A 5 24.23 -21.90 5.42
N THR A 6 24.06 -20.80 4.73
CA THR A 6 22.92 -19.92 4.97
C THR A 6 21.68 -20.75 4.68
N ALA A 7 20.82 -20.91 5.67
CA ALA A 7 19.52 -21.54 5.48
C ALA A 7 18.85 -20.88 4.27
N MET A 8 18.39 -21.68 3.32
CA MET A 8 17.58 -21.18 2.20
C MET A 8 16.35 -20.53 2.83
N THR A 9 16.33 -19.21 2.87
CA THR A 9 15.11 -18.47 3.22
C THR A 9 14.03 -18.90 2.24
N THR A 10 12.91 -19.38 2.75
CA THR A 10 11.73 -19.69 1.93
C THR A 10 11.38 -18.46 1.12
N LEU A 11 11.22 -18.61 -0.18
CA LEU A 11 10.84 -17.51 -1.06
C LEU A 11 9.55 -16.86 -0.55
N LYS A 12 9.60 -15.56 -0.26
CA LYS A 12 8.44 -14.77 0.18
C LYS A 12 8.01 -13.82 -0.91
N HIS A 13 6.72 -13.68 -1.08
CA HIS A 13 6.08 -12.64 -1.90
C HIS A 13 5.38 -11.62 -0.98
N TYR A 14 5.01 -10.48 -1.53
CA TYR A 14 4.21 -9.46 -0.86
C TYR A 14 3.05 -9.04 -1.77
N LEU A 15 1.98 -9.84 -1.78
CA LEU A 15 0.83 -9.70 -2.67
C LEU A 15 -0.36 -9.04 -1.98
N GLN A 16 -0.48 -9.23 -0.67
CA GLN A 16 -1.48 -8.64 0.21
C GLN A 16 -0.88 -8.37 1.59
N PHE A 17 -1.58 -7.62 2.43
CA PHE A 17 -1.02 -7.21 3.72
C PHE A 17 -0.82 -8.39 4.69
N THR A 18 -1.60 -9.44 4.57
CA THR A 18 -1.50 -10.65 5.42
C THR A 18 -0.38 -11.61 5.05
N ASP A 19 0.44 -11.31 4.02
CA ASP A 19 1.58 -12.17 3.63
C ASP A 19 2.76 -12.08 4.60
N LEU A 20 2.79 -11.05 5.43
CA LEU A 20 3.79 -10.86 6.48
C LEU A 20 3.14 -10.91 7.87
N THR A 21 3.91 -11.29 8.86
CA THR A 21 3.49 -11.31 10.28
C THR A 21 3.63 -9.92 10.92
N ALA A 22 2.96 -9.69 12.05
CA ALA A 22 3.09 -8.45 12.83
C ALA A 22 4.55 -8.16 13.25
N ASP A 23 5.31 -9.20 13.58
CA ASP A 23 6.73 -9.07 13.93
C ASP A 23 7.61 -8.69 12.72
N GLU A 24 7.25 -9.15 11.50
CA GLU A 24 7.92 -8.71 10.27
C GLU A 24 7.59 -7.24 9.95
N TYR A 25 6.37 -6.79 10.18
CA TYR A 25 6.00 -5.38 10.04
C TYR A 25 6.74 -4.48 11.04
N THR A 26 6.88 -4.90 12.28
CA THR A 26 7.70 -4.18 13.28
C THR A 26 9.13 -4.00 12.76
N TYR A 27 9.75 -5.06 12.28
CA TYR A 27 11.08 -4.99 11.68
C TYR A 27 11.12 -4.04 10.47
N LEU A 28 10.13 -4.12 9.57
CA LEU A 28 10.09 -3.27 8.38
C LEU A 28 9.97 -1.78 8.72
N PHE A 29 9.17 -1.42 9.72
CA PHE A 29 9.02 -0.02 10.16
C PHE A 29 10.31 0.51 10.79
N GLU A 30 10.95 -0.26 11.67
CA GLU A 30 12.25 0.09 12.24
C GLU A 30 13.31 0.25 11.14
N ARG A 31 13.31 -0.67 10.17
CA ARG A 31 14.24 -0.63 9.06
C ARG A 31 14.00 0.56 8.13
N ALA A 32 12.75 0.87 7.83
CA ALA A 32 12.37 2.04 7.05
C ALA A 32 12.83 3.35 7.72
N ALA A 33 12.64 3.47 9.03
CA ALA A 33 13.11 4.62 9.80
C ALA A 33 14.65 4.79 9.72
N LEU A 34 15.39 3.70 9.85
CA LEU A 34 16.85 3.71 9.70
C LEU A 34 17.28 4.14 8.29
N ILE A 35 16.65 3.57 7.25
CA ILE A 35 16.92 3.89 5.84
C ILE A 35 16.60 5.36 5.55
N LYS A 36 15.44 5.86 6.05
CA LYS A 36 15.04 7.26 5.93
C LYS A 36 16.05 8.20 6.60
N LYS A 37 16.48 7.85 7.81
CA LYS A 37 17.51 8.63 8.54
C LYS A 37 18.81 8.71 7.74
N LYS A 38 19.31 7.60 7.21
CA LYS A 38 20.50 7.58 6.35
C LYS A 38 20.32 8.44 5.09
N PHE A 39 19.15 8.31 4.43
CA PHE A 39 18.84 9.11 3.26
C PHE A 39 18.86 10.62 3.55
N LYS A 40 18.22 11.06 4.63
CA LYS A 40 18.21 12.49 5.04
C LYS A 40 19.61 12.99 5.44
N ALA A 41 20.49 12.10 5.92
CA ALA A 41 21.89 12.42 6.26
C ALA A 41 22.86 12.29 5.07
N TYR A 42 22.36 11.96 3.85
CA TYR A 42 23.18 11.69 2.66
C TYR A 42 24.19 10.53 2.87
N GLU A 43 23.91 9.62 3.81
CA GLU A 43 24.71 8.43 4.03
C GLU A 43 24.39 7.36 2.99
N LYS A 44 25.44 6.76 2.40
CA LYS A 44 25.27 5.66 1.44
C LYS A 44 24.72 4.42 2.13
N HIS A 45 23.72 3.82 1.51
CA HIS A 45 23.15 2.55 1.92
C HIS A 45 22.83 1.72 0.67
N HIS A 46 23.77 0.88 0.24
CA HIS A 46 23.70 0.12 -1.01
C HIS A 46 23.72 -1.39 -0.77
N PRO A 47 22.73 -1.96 -0.06
CA PRO A 47 22.69 -3.40 0.24
C PRO A 47 22.36 -4.26 -0.98
N LEU A 48 21.78 -3.67 -2.04
CA LEU A 48 21.29 -4.36 -3.23
C LEU A 48 22.14 -4.08 -4.49
N VAL A 49 23.47 -3.90 -4.29
CA VAL A 49 24.39 -3.74 -5.43
C VAL A 49 24.27 -4.93 -6.38
N ASP A 50 24.22 -4.64 -7.68
CA ASP A 50 24.05 -5.62 -8.78
C ASP A 50 22.75 -6.41 -8.75
N ARG A 51 21.71 -5.95 -8.02
CA ARG A 51 20.37 -6.51 -8.07
C ARG A 51 19.49 -5.74 -9.04
N THR A 52 18.57 -6.46 -9.67
CA THR A 52 17.66 -5.90 -10.68
C THR A 52 16.20 -6.12 -10.27
N LEU A 53 15.43 -5.01 -10.23
CA LEU A 53 13.98 -5.02 -10.08
C LEU A 53 13.31 -4.94 -11.46
N ALA A 54 12.48 -5.90 -11.81
CA ALA A 54 11.53 -5.76 -12.91
C ALA A 54 10.26 -5.07 -12.41
N MET A 55 9.86 -3.98 -13.05
CA MET A 55 8.60 -3.30 -12.77
C MET A 55 7.64 -3.47 -13.94
N ILE A 56 6.51 -4.14 -13.70
CA ILE A 56 5.48 -4.45 -14.69
C ILE A 56 4.25 -3.59 -14.43
N PHE A 57 3.87 -2.75 -15.41
CA PHE A 57 2.73 -1.86 -15.31
C PHE A 57 1.68 -2.14 -16.37
N GLU A 58 0.47 -2.51 -15.94
CA GLU A 58 -0.74 -2.53 -16.77
C GLU A 58 -1.61 -1.30 -16.54
N LYS A 59 -1.46 -0.65 -15.38
CA LYS A 59 -2.04 0.65 -15.04
C LYS A 59 -0.93 1.67 -14.81
N ALA A 60 -1.03 2.83 -15.41
CA ALA A 60 -0.07 3.92 -15.20
C ALA A 60 -0.04 4.37 -13.73
N SER A 61 1.15 4.75 -13.23
CA SER A 61 1.29 5.36 -11.90
C SER A 61 2.63 6.08 -11.79
N THR A 62 2.58 7.39 -11.63
CA THR A 62 3.77 8.20 -11.39
C THR A 62 4.39 7.88 -10.02
N ARG A 63 3.58 7.89 -8.95
CA ARG A 63 4.06 7.67 -7.58
C ARG A 63 4.68 6.30 -7.38
N THR A 64 4.02 5.23 -7.83
CA THR A 64 4.55 3.86 -7.72
C THR A 64 5.84 3.72 -8.53
N ARG A 65 5.88 4.29 -9.75
CA ARG A 65 7.08 4.25 -10.57
C ARG A 65 8.25 4.96 -9.89
N VAL A 66 8.06 6.22 -9.51
CA VAL A 66 9.13 7.03 -8.90
C VAL A 66 9.63 6.42 -7.60
N SER A 67 8.72 5.96 -6.72
CA SER A 67 9.12 5.43 -5.41
C SER A 67 9.91 4.12 -5.50
N PHE A 68 9.53 3.19 -6.39
CA PHE A 68 10.27 1.94 -6.59
C PHE A 68 11.57 2.16 -7.36
N GLU A 69 11.55 2.94 -8.46
CA GLU A 69 12.71 3.18 -9.31
C GLU A 69 13.80 3.94 -8.54
N ALA A 70 13.44 5.07 -7.91
CA ALA A 70 14.36 5.82 -7.06
C ALA A 70 14.81 5.01 -5.84
N GLY A 71 13.91 4.26 -5.21
CA GLY A 71 14.21 3.40 -4.08
C GLY A 71 15.24 2.32 -4.42
N MET A 72 15.04 1.59 -5.52
CA MET A 72 15.97 0.55 -5.96
C MET A 72 17.34 1.12 -6.34
N TYR A 73 17.37 2.25 -7.06
CA TYR A 73 18.60 2.95 -7.38
C TYR A 73 19.38 3.37 -6.11
N GLN A 74 18.67 3.93 -5.12
CA GLN A 74 19.28 4.33 -3.84
C GLN A 74 19.79 3.16 -3.01
N LEU A 75 19.28 1.95 -3.21
CA LEU A 75 19.79 0.71 -2.62
C LEU A 75 20.98 0.11 -3.39
N GLY A 76 21.40 0.74 -4.50
CA GLY A 76 22.53 0.31 -5.33
C GLY A 76 22.14 -0.65 -6.46
N GLY A 77 20.86 -0.91 -6.66
CA GLY A 77 20.34 -1.78 -7.71
C GLY A 77 19.96 -1.04 -8.99
N SER A 78 19.40 -1.78 -9.93
CA SER A 78 18.91 -1.31 -11.22
C SER A 78 17.43 -1.68 -11.44
N VAL A 79 16.79 -1.04 -12.40
CA VAL A 79 15.38 -1.27 -12.72
C VAL A 79 15.21 -1.56 -14.22
N VAL A 80 14.38 -2.56 -14.52
CA VAL A 80 13.83 -2.79 -15.85
C VAL A 80 12.35 -2.46 -15.81
N HIS A 81 11.94 -1.46 -16.58
CA HIS A 81 10.55 -1.03 -16.64
C HIS A 81 9.85 -1.65 -17.85
N LEU A 82 8.74 -2.35 -17.63
CA LEU A 82 7.94 -3.04 -18.63
C LEU A 82 6.50 -2.52 -18.61
N THR A 83 6.02 -2.02 -19.74
CA THR A 83 4.61 -1.65 -19.93
C THR A 83 3.91 -2.68 -20.81
N THR A 84 2.57 -2.64 -20.84
CA THR A 84 1.79 -3.49 -21.76
C THR A 84 2.11 -3.23 -23.23
N GLY A 85 2.57 -2.02 -23.56
CA GLY A 85 3.01 -1.67 -24.93
C GLY A 85 4.35 -2.29 -25.32
N ASP A 86 5.23 -2.46 -24.34
CA ASP A 86 6.63 -2.89 -24.56
C ASP A 86 6.84 -4.38 -24.25
N SER A 87 5.84 -5.06 -23.70
CA SER A 87 5.95 -6.46 -23.28
C SER A 87 4.96 -7.36 -24.01
N GLN A 88 5.28 -8.66 -24.08
CA GLN A 88 4.36 -9.70 -24.55
C GLN A 88 3.26 -10.02 -23.52
N LEU A 89 3.34 -9.46 -22.32
CA LEU A 89 2.34 -9.53 -21.27
C LEU A 89 1.02 -8.91 -21.74
N GLY A 90 0.07 -9.74 -22.16
CA GLY A 90 -1.20 -9.31 -22.75
C GLY A 90 -1.33 -9.52 -24.26
N ARG A 91 -0.27 -10.00 -24.94
CA ARG A 91 -0.28 -10.31 -26.38
C ARG A 91 -0.23 -11.82 -26.65
N ALA A 92 -0.97 -12.64 -25.89
CA ALA A 92 -1.07 -14.10 -26.04
C ALA A 92 0.03 -14.94 -25.31
N GLU A 93 1.01 -14.36 -24.62
CA GLU A 93 1.92 -15.13 -23.77
C GLU A 93 1.22 -15.44 -22.43
N PRO A 94 1.17 -16.71 -21.98
CA PRO A 94 0.65 -17.06 -20.65
C PRO A 94 1.45 -16.36 -19.56
N ILE A 95 0.75 -15.89 -18.51
CA ILE A 95 1.38 -15.17 -17.38
C ILE A 95 2.43 -16.04 -16.67
N GLU A 96 2.23 -17.35 -16.65
CA GLU A 96 3.14 -18.34 -16.08
C GLU A 96 4.48 -18.42 -16.84
N ASP A 97 4.45 -18.26 -18.15
CA ASP A 97 5.67 -18.30 -18.97
C ASP A 97 6.44 -16.99 -18.82
N SER A 98 5.76 -15.86 -18.83
CA SER A 98 6.35 -14.55 -18.50
C SER A 98 7.01 -14.57 -17.12
N ALA A 99 6.35 -15.15 -16.11
CA ALA A 99 6.90 -15.29 -14.75
C ALA A 99 8.19 -16.12 -14.74
N LYS A 100 8.20 -17.27 -15.43
CA LYS A 100 9.39 -18.13 -15.53
C LYS A 100 10.55 -17.45 -16.25
N VAL A 101 10.28 -16.66 -17.29
CA VAL A 101 11.31 -15.95 -18.06
C VAL A 101 11.88 -14.79 -17.26
N ILE A 102 11.02 -13.87 -16.79
CA ILE A 102 11.44 -12.64 -16.10
C ILE A 102 12.17 -12.99 -14.81
N SER A 103 11.65 -13.92 -14.01
CA SER A 103 12.26 -14.32 -12.73
C SER A 103 13.60 -15.06 -12.86
N ARG A 104 14.04 -15.40 -14.07
CA ARG A 104 15.39 -15.93 -14.31
C ARG A 104 16.41 -14.87 -14.66
N MET A 105 15.97 -13.67 -14.98
CA MET A 105 16.81 -12.56 -15.41
C MET A 105 16.86 -11.41 -14.40
N THR A 106 15.98 -11.41 -13.39
CA THR A 106 15.87 -10.37 -12.39
C THR A 106 15.86 -10.97 -10.99
N ASP A 107 16.10 -10.15 -9.97
CA ASP A 107 16.15 -10.58 -8.57
C ASP A 107 14.84 -10.32 -7.83
N LEU A 108 14.01 -9.40 -8.34
CA LEU A 108 12.77 -8.97 -7.72
C LEU A 108 11.80 -8.51 -8.80
N VAL A 109 10.50 -8.72 -8.60
CA VAL A 109 9.47 -8.25 -9.52
C VAL A 109 8.43 -7.43 -8.76
N MET A 110 8.04 -6.28 -9.27
CA MET A 110 6.87 -5.52 -8.85
C MET A 110 5.84 -5.49 -9.99
N ILE A 111 4.58 -5.78 -9.67
CA ILE A 111 3.49 -5.79 -10.65
C ILE A 111 2.39 -4.84 -10.18
N ARG A 112 1.94 -3.96 -11.08
CA ARG A 112 0.73 -3.15 -10.92
C ARG A 112 -0.24 -3.52 -12.03
N THR A 113 -1.35 -4.17 -11.66
CA THR A 113 -2.30 -4.78 -12.58
C THR A 113 -3.75 -4.54 -12.12
N TYR A 114 -4.70 -5.24 -12.73
CA TYR A 114 -6.12 -5.16 -12.39
C TYR A 114 -6.51 -6.25 -11.38
N GLU A 115 -6.26 -7.51 -11.68
CA GLU A 115 -6.77 -8.66 -10.94
C GLU A 115 -5.72 -9.25 -9.98
N GLN A 116 -6.10 -9.48 -8.73
CA GLN A 116 -5.27 -10.14 -7.74
C GLN A 116 -4.87 -11.56 -8.18
N ALA A 117 -5.80 -12.31 -8.75
CA ALA A 117 -5.55 -13.65 -9.25
C ALA A 117 -4.43 -13.70 -10.31
N LYS A 118 -4.23 -12.63 -11.08
CA LYS A 118 -3.17 -12.55 -12.07
C LYS A 118 -1.78 -12.46 -11.42
N ILE A 119 -1.64 -11.61 -10.41
CA ILE A 119 -0.36 -11.49 -9.70
C ILE A 119 -0.04 -12.76 -8.87
N GLU A 120 -1.05 -13.42 -8.33
CA GLU A 120 -0.90 -14.69 -7.61
C GLU A 120 -0.40 -15.80 -8.55
N ARG A 121 -0.96 -15.91 -9.75
CA ARG A 121 -0.48 -16.85 -10.78
C ARG A 121 0.96 -16.54 -11.21
N PHE A 122 1.31 -15.26 -11.34
CA PHE A 122 2.70 -14.87 -11.62
C PHE A 122 3.62 -15.30 -10.47
N ALA A 123 3.26 -14.97 -9.23
CA ALA A 123 4.05 -15.30 -8.04
C ALA A 123 4.27 -16.82 -7.89
N ALA A 124 3.21 -17.62 -8.10
CA ALA A 124 3.28 -19.08 -8.03
C ALA A 124 4.28 -19.70 -9.05
N ASN A 125 4.62 -18.98 -10.13
CA ASN A 125 5.56 -19.41 -11.17
C ASN A 125 6.90 -18.65 -11.15
N SER A 126 7.07 -17.71 -10.21
CA SER A 126 8.26 -16.91 -10.06
C SER A 126 9.31 -17.61 -9.20
N ARG A 127 10.59 -17.42 -9.53
CA ARG A 127 11.75 -17.88 -8.74
C ARG A 127 12.30 -16.79 -7.81
N VAL A 128 11.74 -15.60 -7.88
CA VAL A 128 12.15 -14.42 -7.10
C VAL A 128 10.93 -13.80 -6.42
N PRO A 129 11.11 -12.99 -5.38
CA PRO A 129 10.02 -12.29 -4.72
C PRO A 129 9.19 -11.46 -5.70
N VAL A 130 7.88 -11.43 -5.48
CA VAL A 130 6.92 -10.60 -6.22
C VAL A 130 6.24 -9.65 -5.24
N ILE A 131 6.15 -8.38 -5.63
CA ILE A 131 5.51 -7.30 -4.87
C ILE A 131 4.27 -6.83 -5.62
N ASN A 132 3.14 -6.74 -4.92
CA ASN A 132 1.93 -6.10 -5.41
C ASN A 132 2.08 -4.57 -5.36
N GLY A 133 2.24 -3.94 -6.51
CA GLY A 133 2.26 -2.48 -6.65
C GLY A 133 0.87 -1.85 -6.57
N LEU A 134 -0.17 -2.57 -6.91
CA LEU A 134 -1.62 -2.36 -6.77
C LEU A 134 -2.38 -3.38 -7.61
N THR A 135 -3.48 -3.90 -7.06
CA THR A 135 -4.57 -4.56 -7.79
C THR A 135 -5.91 -3.88 -7.50
N ASN A 136 -6.99 -4.31 -8.13
CA ASN A 136 -8.35 -3.83 -7.80
C ASN A 136 -8.76 -4.25 -6.38
N GLU A 137 -8.19 -5.31 -5.87
CA GLU A 137 -8.51 -5.91 -4.58
C GLU A 137 -7.68 -5.35 -3.44
N TYR A 138 -6.36 -5.05 -3.67
CA TYR A 138 -5.44 -4.65 -2.60
C TYR A 138 -4.41 -3.60 -3.04
N HIS A 139 -3.98 -2.78 -2.06
CA HIS A 139 -2.85 -1.85 -2.22
C HIS A 139 -1.89 -1.92 -1.02
N PRO A 140 -1.22 -3.05 -0.78
CA PRO A 140 -0.47 -3.28 0.45
C PRO A 140 0.71 -2.31 0.63
N CYS A 141 1.36 -1.87 -0.46
CA CYS A 141 2.46 -0.91 -0.39
C CYS A 141 2.03 0.50 0.04
N GLN A 142 0.76 0.87 -0.18
CA GLN A 142 0.23 2.14 0.31
C GLN A 142 -0.03 2.07 1.80
N ILE A 143 -0.78 1.08 2.26
CA ILE A 143 -1.09 0.92 3.69
C ILE A 143 0.19 0.73 4.53
N LEU A 144 1.23 0.09 3.98
CA LEU A 144 2.54 0.03 4.62
C LEU A 144 3.13 1.43 4.87
N ALA A 145 2.97 2.36 3.91
CA ALA A 145 3.45 3.73 4.04
C ALA A 145 2.57 4.57 4.99
N ASP A 146 1.26 4.38 4.94
CA ASP A 146 0.30 5.10 5.78
C ASP A 146 0.54 4.78 7.25
N ILE A 147 0.70 3.49 7.59
CA ILE A 147 0.99 3.05 8.94
C ILE A 147 2.36 3.55 9.40
N PHE A 148 3.38 3.50 8.55
CA PHE A 148 4.69 4.03 8.88
C PHE A 148 4.65 5.54 9.14
N THR A 149 3.88 6.29 8.36
CA THR A 149 3.66 7.72 8.55
C THR A 149 2.95 8.00 9.87
N PHE A 150 1.91 7.21 10.18
CA PHE A 150 1.25 7.32 11.49
C PHE A 150 2.24 7.08 12.63
N ILE A 151 3.09 6.05 12.54
CA ILE A 151 4.10 5.73 13.56
C ILE A 151 5.10 6.89 13.75
N GLU A 152 5.54 7.53 12.69
CA GLU A 152 6.45 8.68 12.79
C GLU A 152 5.83 9.88 13.51
N HIS A 153 4.54 10.13 13.33
CA HIS A 153 3.85 11.29 13.90
C HIS A 153 3.21 11.03 15.29
N ARG A 154 2.78 9.80 15.54
CA ARG A 154 1.94 9.46 16.72
C ARG A 154 2.42 8.22 17.51
N GLY A 155 3.46 7.55 17.06
CA GLY A 155 3.89 6.29 17.67
C GLY A 155 3.03 5.10 17.23
N SER A 156 2.95 4.06 18.08
CA SER A 156 2.26 2.82 17.72
C SER A 156 0.82 3.03 17.27
N ILE A 157 0.45 2.38 16.16
CA ILE A 157 -0.95 2.32 15.69
C ILE A 157 -1.79 1.30 16.47
N GLN A 158 -1.16 0.39 17.22
CA GLN A 158 -1.87 -0.61 18.02
C GLN A 158 -2.85 0.04 19.00
N GLY A 159 -4.09 -0.46 19.03
CA GLY A 159 -5.16 0.06 19.89
C GLY A 159 -5.76 1.40 19.42
N LYS A 160 -5.32 1.93 18.29
CA LYS A 160 -5.82 3.17 17.69
C LYS A 160 -7.04 2.92 16.81
N THR A 161 -7.71 3.99 16.39
CA THR A 161 -8.87 3.95 15.51
C THR A 161 -8.57 4.74 14.23
N VAL A 162 -8.74 4.11 13.09
CA VAL A 162 -8.66 4.70 11.76
C VAL A 162 -10.08 4.84 11.21
N ALA A 163 -10.48 6.03 10.78
CA ALA A 163 -11.73 6.24 10.04
C ALA A 163 -11.43 6.20 8.55
N TRP A 164 -12.02 5.23 7.86
CA TRP A 164 -12.09 5.18 6.41
C TRP A 164 -13.42 5.78 5.93
N VAL A 165 -13.34 6.83 5.12
CA VAL A 165 -14.50 7.54 4.56
C VAL A 165 -14.40 7.51 3.05
N GLY A 166 -15.29 6.76 2.36
CA GLY A 166 -15.24 6.68 0.90
C GLY A 166 -15.70 5.33 0.34
N ASP A 167 -15.12 4.93 -0.79
CA ASP A 167 -15.46 3.70 -1.51
C ASP A 167 -14.93 2.44 -0.80
N GLY A 168 -15.68 1.33 -0.86
CA GLY A 168 -15.25 0.01 -0.41
C GLY A 168 -14.23 -0.64 -1.35
N ASN A 169 -13.17 0.07 -1.67
CA ASN A 169 -12.16 -0.28 -2.66
C ASN A 169 -10.96 -1.06 -2.09
N ASN A 170 -9.89 -1.20 -2.89
CA ASN A 170 -8.66 -1.88 -2.52
C ASN A 170 -7.94 -1.27 -1.30
N MET A 171 -8.09 0.05 -1.07
CA MET A 171 -7.54 0.71 0.11
C MET A 171 -8.29 0.26 1.37
N ALA A 172 -9.64 0.33 1.35
CA ALA A 172 -10.49 -0.14 2.43
C ALA A 172 -10.21 -1.61 2.77
N ASN A 173 -10.17 -2.50 1.76
CA ASN A 173 -9.85 -3.91 1.93
C ASN A 173 -8.51 -4.11 2.63
N THR A 174 -7.48 -3.36 2.23
CA THR A 174 -6.13 -3.49 2.80
C THR A 174 -6.05 -2.92 4.21
N TRP A 175 -6.80 -1.84 4.52
CA TRP A 175 -6.92 -1.33 5.88
C TRP A 175 -7.52 -2.36 6.83
N LEU A 176 -8.56 -3.12 6.40
CA LEU A 176 -9.16 -4.17 7.22
C LEU A 176 -8.17 -5.32 7.51
N GLN A 177 -7.36 -5.73 6.51
CA GLN A 177 -6.29 -6.70 6.71
C GLN A 177 -5.26 -6.20 7.72
N ALA A 178 -4.83 -4.95 7.58
CA ALA A 178 -3.84 -4.35 8.46
C ALA A 178 -4.34 -4.22 9.91
N ALA A 179 -5.59 -3.79 10.10
CA ALA A 179 -6.20 -3.65 11.41
C ALA A 179 -6.27 -4.99 12.16
N SER A 180 -6.73 -6.03 11.46
CA SER A 180 -6.80 -7.38 12.00
C SER A 180 -5.43 -7.92 12.44
N LEU A 181 -4.39 -7.64 11.65
CA LEU A 181 -3.05 -8.14 11.90
C LEU A 181 -2.29 -7.35 12.96
N LEU A 182 -2.44 -6.02 12.98
CA LEU A 182 -1.65 -5.13 13.84
C LEU A 182 -2.40 -4.65 15.11
N GLY A 183 -3.65 -5.09 15.29
CA GLY A 183 -4.40 -4.86 16.53
C GLY A 183 -4.88 -3.41 16.72
N PHE A 184 -5.36 -2.78 15.66
CA PHE A 184 -6.07 -1.50 15.70
C PHE A 184 -7.49 -1.64 15.13
N LYS A 185 -8.29 -0.58 15.12
CA LYS A 185 -9.67 -0.60 14.62
C LYS A 185 -9.83 0.25 13.38
N VAL A 186 -10.71 -0.18 12.47
CA VAL A 186 -11.16 0.64 11.34
C VAL A 186 -12.66 0.90 11.46
N HIS A 187 -13.03 2.17 11.55
CA HIS A 187 -14.39 2.63 11.34
C HIS A 187 -14.58 2.89 9.85
N VAL A 188 -15.46 2.15 9.22
CA VAL A 188 -15.69 2.23 7.77
C VAL A 188 -17.01 2.91 7.49
N SER A 189 -17.01 3.97 6.69
CA SER A 189 -18.23 4.57 6.17
C SER A 189 -18.17 4.65 4.65
N THR A 190 -19.13 3.98 4.02
CA THR A 190 -19.29 3.92 2.56
C THR A 190 -20.74 4.25 2.19
N PRO A 191 -21.02 4.85 1.02
CA PRO A 191 -22.38 4.99 0.52
C PRO A 191 -23.00 3.61 0.25
N ARG A 192 -24.33 3.57 0.28
CA ARG A 192 -25.07 2.36 -0.08
C ARG A 192 -24.80 1.95 -1.53
N GLY A 193 -24.44 0.67 -1.72
CA GLY A 193 -24.06 0.10 -3.01
C GLY A 193 -22.57 0.14 -3.31
N TYR A 194 -21.77 0.76 -2.40
CA TYR A 194 -20.32 0.86 -2.50
C TYR A 194 -19.64 0.30 -1.25
N GLU A 195 -20.30 -0.64 -0.58
CA GLU A 195 -19.82 -1.25 0.64
C GLU A 195 -18.57 -2.13 0.37
N VAL A 196 -17.77 -2.33 1.41
CA VAL A 196 -16.66 -3.29 1.37
C VAL A 196 -17.22 -4.72 1.23
N ASP A 197 -16.68 -5.50 0.31
CA ASP A 197 -16.87 -6.95 0.28
C ASP A 197 -15.97 -7.60 1.33
N GLU A 198 -16.54 -7.99 2.47
CA GLU A 198 -15.81 -8.59 3.59
C GLU A 198 -15.09 -9.89 3.20
N LYS A 199 -15.63 -10.66 2.25
CA LYS A 199 -14.98 -11.89 1.78
C LYS A 199 -13.74 -11.57 0.96
N LEU A 200 -13.84 -10.53 0.12
CA LEU A 200 -12.71 -10.04 -0.65
C LEU A 200 -11.65 -9.43 0.29
N ALA A 201 -12.06 -8.56 1.21
CA ALA A 201 -11.17 -7.95 2.19
C ALA A 201 -10.45 -9.01 3.06
N ALA A 202 -11.12 -10.09 3.42
CA ALA A 202 -10.53 -11.18 4.19
C ALA A 202 -9.33 -11.83 3.48
N GLY A 203 -9.39 -11.96 2.16
CA GLY A 203 -8.34 -12.63 1.40
C GLY A 203 -8.01 -14.02 1.95
N ALA A 204 -6.78 -14.47 1.78
CA ALA A 204 -6.32 -15.75 2.31
C ALA A 204 -6.01 -15.73 3.81
N GLY A 205 -5.73 -14.55 4.38
CA GLY A 205 -5.34 -14.39 5.78
C GLY A 205 -6.50 -14.23 6.77
N GLY A 206 -7.69 -13.92 6.26
CA GLY A 206 -8.84 -13.58 7.09
C GLY A 206 -8.79 -12.16 7.67
N ILE A 207 -9.91 -11.68 8.21
CA ILE A 207 -10.04 -10.45 9.00
C ILE A 207 -10.79 -10.75 10.30
N SER A 208 -10.43 -10.06 11.38
CA SER A 208 -11.12 -10.20 12.67
C SER A 208 -12.36 -9.30 12.71
N ALA A 209 -13.52 -9.83 13.07
CA ALA A 209 -14.74 -9.06 13.21
C ALA A 209 -14.63 -7.95 14.29
N ASP A 210 -13.72 -8.08 15.24
CA ASP A 210 -13.50 -7.07 16.29
C ASP A 210 -12.59 -5.92 15.83
N SER A 211 -11.97 -6.03 14.64
CA SER A 211 -11.03 -5.04 14.12
C SER A 211 -11.67 -3.95 13.27
N TYR A 212 -12.98 -4.02 12.99
CA TYR A 212 -13.68 -3.02 12.20
C TYR A 212 -15.12 -2.83 12.60
N GLN A 213 -15.70 -1.69 12.21
CA GLN A 213 -17.13 -1.38 12.38
C GLN A 213 -17.62 -0.52 11.22
N PHE A 214 -18.78 -0.87 10.67
CA PHE A 214 -19.44 -0.10 9.61
C PHE A 214 -20.37 0.97 10.17
N PHE A 215 -20.35 2.14 9.53
CA PHE A 215 -21.17 3.30 9.85
C PHE A 215 -21.88 3.79 8.59
N SER A 216 -23.18 4.07 8.68
CA SER A 216 -23.94 4.67 7.58
C SER A 216 -23.73 6.19 7.47
N ASN A 217 -23.12 6.81 8.47
CA ASN A 217 -22.85 8.24 8.52
C ASN A 217 -21.34 8.46 8.68
N PRO A 218 -20.69 9.19 7.74
CA PRO A 218 -19.25 9.41 7.78
C PRO A 218 -18.77 10.21 8.99
N LEU A 219 -19.59 11.16 9.49
CA LEU A 219 -19.26 11.93 10.70
C LEU A 219 -19.18 11.01 11.93
N GLU A 220 -20.07 10.03 12.05
CA GLU A 220 -20.05 9.06 13.16
C GLU A 220 -18.84 8.11 13.05
N ALA A 221 -18.41 7.75 11.85
CA ALA A 221 -17.21 6.97 11.63
C ALA A 221 -15.94 7.72 12.09
N CYS A 222 -15.89 9.03 11.85
CA CYS A 222 -14.78 9.88 12.27
C CYS A 222 -14.72 10.14 13.77
N ARG A 223 -15.83 9.95 14.52
CA ARG A 223 -15.90 10.29 15.92
C ARG A 223 -14.85 9.55 16.77
N GLY A 224 -13.94 10.35 17.33
CA GLY A 224 -12.85 9.85 18.19
C GLY A 224 -11.76 9.06 17.46
N ALA A 225 -11.72 9.09 16.14
CA ALA A 225 -10.65 8.46 15.35
C ALA A 225 -9.30 9.16 15.55
N ASP A 226 -8.22 8.40 15.57
CA ASP A 226 -6.83 8.91 15.62
C ASP A 226 -6.29 9.26 14.23
N LEU A 227 -6.89 8.71 13.19
CA LEU A 227 -6.57 8.95 11.78
C LEU A 227 -7.86 8.97 10.97
N VAL A 228 -8.03 9.98 10.12
CA VAL A 228 -9.06 10.01 9.08
C VAL A 228 -8.38 9.86 7.72
N THR A 229 -8.88 8.95 6.89
CA THR A 229 -8.30 8.70 5.57
C THR A 229 -9.38 8.42 4.53
N THR A 230 -9.12 8.81 3.30
CA THR A 230 -10.02 8.62 2.15
C THR A 230 -9.22 8.37 0.88
N ASP A 231 -9.91 8.06 -0.19
CA ASP A 231 -9.39 7.95 -1.56
C ASP A 231 -10.39 8.54 -2.55
N VAL A 232 -9.96 8.75 -3.78
CA VAL A 232 -10.84 9.23 -4.87
C VAL A 232 -12.13 8.39 -4.97
N TRP A 233 -13.24 9.05 -5.20
CA TRP A 233 -14.53 8.36 -5.36
C TRP A 233 -14.59 7.49 -6.62
N THR A 234 -13.85 7.92 -7.66
CA THR A 234 -13.77 7.19 -8.93
C THR A 234 -12.33 6.75 -9.17
N SER A 235 -12.08 5.46 -8.94
CA SER A 235 -10.78 4.86 -9.21
C SER A 235 -10.49 4.78 -10.71
N MET A 236 -9.21 4.72 -11.08
CA MET A 236 -8.77 4.57 -12.48
C MET A 236 -9.39 3.33 -13.14
N GLY A 237 -10.07 3.54 -14.27
CA GLY A 237 -10.78 2.52 -15.03
C GLY A 237 -12.30 2.51 -14.81
N TYR A 238 -12.81 3.36 -13.93
CA TYR A 238 -14.26 3.53 -13.64
C TYR A 238 -14.78 4.91 -14.03
N GLU A 239 -14.07 5.63 -14.91
CA GLU A 239 -14.40 7.01 -15.30
C GLU A 239 -15.80 7.15 -15.93
N ALA A 240 -16.33 6.07 -16.51
CA ALA A 240 -17.69 6.03 -17.04
C ALA A 240 -18.78 6.16 -15.95
N GLU A 241 -18.47 5.84 -14.69
CA GLU A 241 -19.36 5.89 -13.54
C GLU A 241 -19.27 7.22 -12.76
N ASN A 242 -18.44 8.14 -13.22
CA ASN A 242 -18.03 9.33 -12.44
C ASN A 242 -19.22 10.16 -11.94
N GLU A 243 -20.19 10.43 -12.80
CA GLU A 243 -21.37 11.24 -12.44
C GLU A 243 -22.28 10.55 -11.43
N GLU A 244 -22.49 9.25 -11.57
CA GLU A 244 -23.28 8.46 -10.62
C GLU A 244 -22.60 8.42 -9.26
N ARG A 245 -21.27 8.22 -9.23
CA ARG A 245 -20.46 8.21 -8.01
C ARG A 245 -20.45 9.57 -7.32
N ARG A 246 -20.36 10.68 -8.04
CA ARG A 246 -20.41 12.03 -7.46
C ARG A 246 -21.73 12.28 -6.71
N VAL A 247 -22.84 11.77 -7.21
CA VAL A 247 -24.15 11.85 -6.54
C VAL A 247 -24.18 10.95 -5.31
N ALA A 248 -23.72 9.70 -5.43
CA ALA A 248 -23.74 8.73 -4.34
C ALA A 248 -22.83 9.13 -3.17
N PHE A 249 -21.69 9.74 -3.46
CA PHE A 249 -20.65 10.10 -2.48
C PHE A 249 -20.74 11.55 -1.98
N ALA A 250 -21.74 12.34 -2.37
CA ALA A 250 -21.82 13.76 -2.03
C ALA A 250 -21.71 14.07 -0.53
N ASP A 251 -22.19 13.17 0.34
CA ASP A 251 -22.11 13.31 1.80
C ASP A 251 -20.82 12.69 2.39
N TRP A 252 -19.91 12.13 1.55
CA TRP A 252 -18.66 11.48 1.94
C TRP A 252 -17.41 12.33 1.65
N CYS A 253 -17.57 13.63 1.43
CA CYS A 253 -16.45 14.57 1.37
C CYS A 253 -15.89 14.80 2.79
N VAL A 254 -14.62 14.46 3.01
CA VAL A 254 -13.99 14.73 4.31
C VAL A 254 -13.79 16.23 4.48
N ASP A 255 -14.46 16.81 5.46
CA ASP A 255 -14.50 18.24 5.76
C ASP A 255 -13.99 18.56 7.17
N ALA A 256 -14.02 19.84 7.53
CA ALA A 256 -13.60 20.32 8.84
C ALA A 256 -14.47 19.80 10.00
N GLU A 257 -15.76 19.49 9.78
CA GLU A 257 -16.65 18.94 10.80
C GLU A 257 -16.26 17.49 11.12
N MET A 258 -15.97 16.67 10.12
CA MET A 258 -15.47 15.31 10.30
C MET A 258 -14.13 15.30 11.01
N MET A 259 -13.20 16.18 10.66
CA MET A 259 -11.91 16.32 11.35
C MET A 259 -12.08 16.80 12.80
N ALA A 260 -13.03 17.68 13.08
CA ALA A 260 -13.32 18.12 14.42
C ALA A 260 -14.00 17.05 15.30
N ALA A 261 -14.71 16.09 14.70
CA ALA A 261 -15.29 14.94 15.40
C ALA A 261 -14.22 13.88 15.78
N ALA A 262 -13.11 13.84 15.10
CA ALA A 262 -11.98 12.97 15.39
C ALA A 262 -11.22 13.44 16.66
N GLN A 263 -10.15 12.73 17.05
CA GLN A 263 -9.30 13.17 18.14
C GLN A 263 -8.68 14.55 17.81
N PRO A 264 -8.45 15.41 18.81
CA PRO A 264 -7.89 16.76 18.57
C PRO A 264 -6.53 16.76 17.84
N ASP A 265 -5.77 15.67 17.97
CA ASP A 265 -4.48 15.45 17.31
C ASP A 265 -4.55 14.41 16.18
N ALA A 266 -5.77 14.07 15.74
CA ALA A 266 -5.96 13.15 14.61
C ALA A 266 -5.20 13.62 13.36
N LEU A 267 -4.65 12.67 12.63
CA LEU A 267 -4.03 12.93 11.33
C LEU A 267 -5.05 12.79 10.21
N PHE A 268 -4.79 13.49 9.09
CA PHE A 268 -5.45 13.23 7.82
C PHE A 268 -4.44 12.66 6.81
N MET A 269 -4.84 11.59 6.09
CA MET A 269 -4.05 10.95 5.03
C MET A 269 -4.89 10.72 3.77
N HIS A 270 -4.20 10.68 2.62
CA HIS A 270 -4.78 10.41 1.31
C HIS A 270 -3.70 9.88 0.36
N CYS A 271 -3.93 8.73 -0.25
CA CYS A 271 -2.95 8.07 -1.12
C CYS A 271 -2.58 8.84 -2.40
N LEU A 272 -3.31 9.92 -2.71
CA LEU A 272 -3.16 10.77 -3.88
C LEU A 272 -3.30 10.01 -5.23
N PRO A 273 -3.82 10.65 -6.32
CA PRO A 273 -4.18 12.09 -6.40
C PRO A 273 -5.45 12.39 -5.61
N ALA A 274 -5.65 13.65 -5.20
CA ALA A 274 -6.85 14.09 -4.51
C ALA A 274 -7.61 15.14 -5.34
N HIS A 275 -8.95 15.07 -5.29
CA HIS A 275 -9.83 16.04 -5.94
C HIS A 275 -10.49 16.91 -4.85
N ARG A 276 -9.90 18.09 -4.62
CA ARG A 276 -10.42 19.05 -3.63
C ARG A 276 -11.84 19.48 -4.00
N GLY A 277 -12.77 19.40 -3.02
CA GLY A 277 -14.20 19.61 -3.20
C GLY A 277 -14.95 18.40 -3.73
N GLU A 278 -14.30 17.23 -3.84
CA GLU A 278 -14.93 15.91 -4.03
C GLU A 278 -14.72 15.09 -2.77
N GLU A 279 -13.80 14.12 -2.73
CA GLU A 279 -13.59 13.27 -1.56
C GLU A 279 -12.96 13.97 -0.35
N VAL A 280 -12.39 15.15 -0.53
CA VAL A 280 -11.80 15.94 0.56
C VAL A 280 -11.86 17.42 0.27
N GLU A 281 -12.16 18.25 1.28
CA GLU A 281 -12.08 19.69 1.20
C GLU A 281 -10.62 20.21 1.22
N ALA A 282 -10.39 21.37 0.58
CA ALA A 282 -9.05 21.95 0.44
C ALA A 282 -8.42 22.27 1.80
N ASP A 283 -9.17 22.80 2.75
CA ASP A 283 -8.70 23.15 4.09
C ASP A 283 -8.37 21.94 4.97
N VAL A 284 -8.87 20.76 4.63
CA VAL A 284 -8.47 19.51 5.28
C VAL A 284 -7.16 19.01 4.73
N ILE A 285 -7.07 18.79 3.40
CA ILE A 285 -5.87 18.23 2.78
C ILE A 285 -4.66 19.17 2.84
N ASP A 286 -4.88 20.47 2.80
CA ASP A 286 -3.84 21.49 2.92
C ASP A 286 -3.71 22.04 4.37
N GLY A 287 -4.49 21.47 5.30
CA GLY A 287 -4.58 21.87 6.70
C GLY A 287 -3.47 21.30 7.59
N PRO A 288 -3.42 21.73 8.86
CA PRO A 288 -2.34 21.38 9.79
C PRO A 288 -2.34 19.90 10.25
N GLN A 289 -3.46 19.19 10.12
CA GLN A 289 -3.58 17.77 10.47
C GLN A 289 -3.20 16.85 9.30
N SER A 290 -3.05 17.42 8.11
CA SER A 290 -2.70 16.66 6.90
C SER A 290 -1.20 16.31 6.88
N VAL A 291 -0.92 15.03 6.64
CA VAL A 291 0.44 14.50 6.49
C VAL A 291 0.63 13.80 5.14
N VAL A 292 -0.19 14.15 4.14
CA VAL A 292 -0.21 13.50 2.81
C VAL A 292 1.12 13.58 2.06
N TRP A 293 1.94 14.62 2.31
CA TRP A 293 3.25 14.74 1.68
C TRP A 293 4.29 13.83 2.34
N ASP A 294 4.25 13.68 3.66
CA ASP A 294 5.09 12.72 4.39
C ASP A 294 4.71 11.28 4.03
N GLU A 295 3.40 11.01 3.92
CA GLU A 295 2.85 9.75 3.44
C GLU A 295 3.37 9.40 2.04
N ALA A 296 3.32 10.34 1.11
CA ALA A 296 3.82 10.15 -0.25
C ALA A 296 5.34 9.89 -0.29
N GLU A 297 6.14 10.61 0.51
CA GLU A 297 7.59 10.37 0.65
C GLU A 297 7.86 8.99 1.26
N ASN A 298 7.13 8.62 2.29
CA ASN A 298 7.31 7.39 3.04
C ASN A 298 7.10 6.13 2.21
N ARG A 299 6.34 6.21 1.13
CA ARG A 299 6.23 5.11 0.16
C ARG A 299 7.61 4.63 -0.31
N MET A 300 8.51 5.54 -0.63
CA MET A 300 9.86 5.17 -1.06
C MET A 300 10.64 4.48 0.08
N HIS A 301 10.53 4.98 1.30
CA HIS A 301 11.31 4.45 2.42
C HIS A 301 10.85 3.05 2.86
N VAL A 302 9.54 2.82 2.96
CA VAL A 302 9.02 1.49 3.30
C VAL A 302 9.24 0.48 2.17
N GLN A 303 9.15 0.90 0.90
CA GLN A 303 9.44 0.04 -0.24
C GLN A 303 10.92 -0.34 -0.29
N LYS A 304 11.83 0.55 0.08
CA LYS A 304 13.25 0.22 0.24
C LYS A 304 13.47 -0.85 1.30
N ALA A 305 12.85 -0.70 2.48
CA ALA A 305 12.91 -1.70 3.53
C ALA A 305 12.30 -3.05 3.10
N LEU A 306 11.17 -3.01 2.40
CA LEU A 306 10.51 -4.20 1.87
C LEU A 306 11.38 -4.94 0.84
N MET A 307 11.95 -4.22 -0.15
CA MET A 307 12.84 -4.81 -1.16
C MET A 307 14.08 -5.43 -0.52
N GLU A 308 14.68 -4.73 0.42
CA GLU A 308 15.83 -5.24 1.18
C GLU A 308 15.46 -6.51 1.95
N TYR A 309 14.33 -6.49 2.66
CA TYR A 309 13.85 -7.63 3.45
C TYR A 309 13.55 -8.86 2.59
N LEU A 310 12.84 -8.69 1.48
CA LEU A 310 12.48 -9.81 0.61
C LEU A 310 13.70 -10.47 -0.05
N LEU A 311 14.77 -9.72 -0.30
CA LEU A 311 15.99 -10.24 -0.92
C LEU A 311 17.02 -10.77 0.08
N LEU A 312 17.14 -10.14 1.24
CA LEU A 312 18.24 -10.42 2.19
C LEU A 312 17.74 -11.02 3.52
N GLY A 313 16.44 -11.01 3.77
CA GLY A 313 15.88 -11.33 5.08
C GLY A 313 16.16 -10.22 6.11
N ARG A 314 16.12 -10.56 7.39
CA ARG A 314 16.50 -9.63 8.46
C ARG A 314 18.01 -9.46 8.49
N ILE A 315 18.44 -8.23 8.41
CA ILE A 315 19.87 -7.86 8.55
C ILE A 315 20.06 -7.01 9.80
N ALA A 316 21.21 -7.20 10.44
CA ALA A 316 21.58 -6.52 11.68
C ALA A 316 21.80 -5.01 11.48
#